data_1e85b65288a130b83cab8756f9bd2c2b
#
_entry.id   1e85b65288a130b83cab8756f9bd2c2b
#
_cell.length_a   1.000
_cell.length_b   1.000
_cell.length_c   1.000
_cell.angle_alpha   90.00
_cell.angle_beta   90.00
_cell.angle_gamma   90.00
#
_symmetry.space_group_name_H-M   'P 1'
#
loop_
_entity.id
_entity.type
_entity.pdbx_description
1 polymer ?
#
loop_
_entity_poly.entity_id
_entity_poly.type
_entity_poly.pdbx_seq_one_letter_code
_entity_poly.pdbx_strand_id
1 'polypeptide(L)'
;MTAAIRLTDVSKRFNGVAAVDRLTLAVPDGSIYGFIGPNGSGKTTTLRMIMNILLPDEGMIEVLGRADGATVRDRVSYLPEERGLYKKMPVRRLLRYYGQLKDRTIAELDPEINAWMERLGMQDWADKKIEALSKGMSQKVQFVAAVVSKPSLLILDEPFTGLDPVNAEALKDAVLEIRRRGTTVVFSTHDMGTAERMCDRIFMIFRGKKVLDGTLEEIQAQYGFDTVRVRTSGGVAALAGLPGVQSVNDYGQLQEVRLNGDPQHFLQQLALRGAVHHFEIARPSLHDIFVRIARPSAGETVLPPPVMA
;
A
#
# COMPACT_ATOMS: atom_id res chain seq x y z
N MET A 1 -8.57 -10.58 17.60
CA MET A 1 -9.13 -10.22 16.29
C MET A 1 -8.91 -11.39 15.35
N THR A 2 -9.90 -11.73 14.54
CA THR A 2 -9.76 -12.75 13.50
C THR A 2 -8.87 -12.20 12.39
N ALA A 3 -8.02 -13.04 11.81
CA ALA A 3 -7.15 -12.66 10.69
C ALA A 3 -7.75 -13.15 9.38
N ALA A 4 -7.91 -12.26 8.41
CA ALA A 4 -8.33 -12.62 7.05
C ALA A 4 -7.23 -13.36 6.28
N ILE A 5 -5.96 -13.05 6.57
CA ILE A 5 -4.79 -13.74 6.01
C ILE A 5 -3.79 -13.99 7.14
N ARG A 6 -3.18 -15.16 7.16
CA ARG A 6 -2.05 -15.50 8.03
C ARG A 6 -0.96 -16.18 7.21
N LEU A 7 0.24 -15.66 7.28
CA LEU A 7 1.45 -16.28 6.76
C LEU A 7 2.33 -16.70 7.94
N THR A 8 2.86 -17.91 7.92
CA THR A 8 3.78 -18.43 8.92
C THR A 8 5.02 -18.98 8.23
N ASP A 9 6.16 -18.32 8.40
CA ASP A 9 7.49 -18.66 7.86
C ASP A 9 7.50 -18.99 6.37
N VAL A 10 6.75 -18.21 5.58
CA VAL A 10 6.56 -18.45 4.16
C VAL A 10 7.79 -18.02 3.37
N SER A 11 8.33 -18.96 2.57
CA SER A 11 9.47 -18.70 1.69
C SER A 11 9.16 -19.07 0.25
N LYS A 12 9.76 -18.32 -0.71
CA LYS A 12 9.71 -18.60 -2.13
C LYS A 12 11.03 -18.27 -2.81
N ARG A 13 11.57 -19.23 -3.55
CA ARG A 13 12.82 -19.09 -4.29
C ARG A 13 12.58 -19.26 -5.80
N PHE A 14 13.33 -18.53 -6.59
CA PHE A 14 13.41 -18.71 -8.03
C PHE A 14 14.88 -18.84 -8.42
N ASN A 15 15.25 -19.92 -9.06
CA ASN A 15 16.63 -20.20 -9.48
C ASN A 15 17.64 -20.01 -8.32
N GLY A 16 17.30 -20.46 -7.13
CA GLY A 16 18.13 -20.34 -5.92
C GLY A 16 18.08 -18.99 -5.20
N VAL A 17 17.51 -17.95 -5.83
CA VAL A 17 17.35 -16.62 -5.23
C VAL A 17 16.05 -16.54 -4.46
N ALA A 18 16.11 -16.14 -3.17
CA ALA A 18 14.91 -15.94 -2.35
C ALA A 18 14.18 -14.66 -2.77
N ALA A 19 13.02 -14.82 -3.39
CA ALA A 19 12.10 -13.70 -3.66
C ALA A 19 11.28 -13.34 -2.42
N VAL A 20 11.02 -14.33 -1.54
CA VAL A 20 10.38 -14.17 -0.23
C VAL A 20 11.13 -15.10 0.74
N ASP A 21 11.52 -14.59 1.93
CA ASP A 21 12.33 -15.30 2.90
C ASP A 21 11.69 -15.25 4.29
N ARG A 22 11.12 -16.40 4.73
CA ARG A 22 10.52 -16.64 6.05
C ARG A 22 9.55 -15.54 6.50
N LEU A 23 8.59 -15.23 5.62
CA LEU A 23 7.64 -14.16 5.86
C LEU A 23 6.55 -14.62 6.82
N THR A 24 6.42 -13.90 7.95
CA THR A 24 5.35 -14.11 8.93
C THR A 24 4.59 -12.81 9.12
N LEU A 25 3.25 -12.83 8.90
CA LEU A 25 2.36 -11.70 9.08
C LEU A 25 0.91 -12.15 9.31
N ALA A 26 0.09 -11.23 9.82
CA ALA A 26 -1.35 -11.43 9.96
C ALA A 26 -2.10 -10.17 9.51
N VAL A 27 -3.02 -10.32 8.55
CA VAL A 27 -3.90 -9.24 8.09
C VAL A 27 -5.18 -9.27 8.89
N PRO A 28 -5.51 -8.23 9.67
CA PRO A 28 -6.75 -8.17 10.43
C PRO A 28 -7.98 -8.12 9.51
N ASP A 29 -9.05 -8.79 9.92
CA ASP A 29 -10.32 -8.78 9.19
C ASP A 29 -10.94 -7.36 9.17
N GLY A 30 -11.56 -6.98 8.05
CA GLY A 30 -12.19 -5.67 7.86
C GLY A 30 -11.25 -4.46 7.77
N SER A 31 -9.93 -4.69 7.60
CA SER A 31 -8.91 -3.63 7.49
C SER A 31 -8.48 -3.37 6.05
N ILE A 32 -7.86 -2.20 5.84
CA ILE A 32 -7.02 -1.92 4.67
C ILE A 32 -5.57 -2.17 5.08
N TYR A 33 -4.94 -3.15 4.45
CA TYR A 33 -3.56 -3.55 4.72
C TYR A 33 -2.66 -3.27 3.52
N GLY A 34 -1.69 -2.40 3.69
CA GLY A 34 -0.77 -1.98 2.63
C GLY A 34 0.46 -2.86 2.56
N PHE A 35 0.69 -3.51 1.42
CA PHE A 35 1.95 -4.17 1.08
C PHE A 35 2.86 -3.19 0.36
N ILE A 36 3.81 -2.57 1.05
CA ILE A 36 4.69 -1.56 0.46
C ILE A 36 6.12 -2.07 0.25
N GLY A 37 6.81 -1.45 -0.68
CA GLY A 37 8.19 -1.75 -0.99
C GLY A 37 8.55 -1.46 -2.44
N PRO A 38 9.84 -1.39 -2.79
CA PRO A 38 10.28 -1.13 -4.14
C PRO A 38 9.92 -2.28 -5.11
N ASN A 39 10.06 -2.02 -6.40
CA ASN A 39 9.88 -3.06 -7.41
C ASN A 39 10.91 -4.19 -7.20
N GLY A 40 10.45 -5.43 -7.38
CA GLY A 40 11.27 -6.63 -7.14
C GLY A 40 11.48 -6.99 -5.66
N SER A 41 10.84 -6.31 -4.70
CA SER A 41 10.98 -6.63 -3.28
C SER A 41 10.29 -7.91 -2.82
N GLY A 42 9.37 -8.48 -3.62
CA GLY A 42 8.61 -9.69 -3.31
C GLY A 42 7.10 -9.48 -3.11
N LYS A 43 6.56 -8.25 -3.27
CA LYS A 43 5.13 -7.93 -3.09
C LYS A 43 4.23 -8.84 -3.93
N THR A 44 4.31 -8.74 -5.26
CA THR A 44 3.50 -9.52 -6.20
C THR A 44 3.67 -11.02 -6.01
N THR A 45 4.88 -11.50 -5.70
CA THR A 45 5.12 -12.91 -5.37
C THR A 45 4.33 -13.35 -4.15
N THR A 46 4.35 -12.54 -3.09
CA THR A 46 3.58 -12.80 -1.86
C THR A 46 2.08 -12.79 -2.13
N LEU A 47 1.56 -11.79 -2.86
CA LEU A 47 0.13 -11.73 -3.22
C LEU A 47 -0.30 -12.94 -4.07
N ARG A 48 0.53 -13.37 -5.03
CA ARG A 48 0.26 -14.56 -5.85
C ARG A 48 0.26 -15.85 -5.02
N MET A 49 1.08 -15.95 -3.97
CA MET A 49 1.04 -17.08 -3.04
C MET A 49 -0.24 -17.07 -2.19
N ILE A 50 -0.66 -15.93 -1.68
CA ILE A 50 -1.93 -15.76 -0.95
C ILE A 50 -3.12 -16.18 -1.83
N MET A 51 -3.07 -15.85 -3.13
CA MET A 51 -4.10 -16.23 -4.11
C MET A 51 -4.03 -17.68 -4.57
N ASN A 52 -3.09 -18.48 -4.05
CA ASN A 52 -2.83 -19.85 -4.50
C ASN A 52 -2.57 -19.96 -6.02
N ILE A 53 -2.06 -18.88 -6.65
CA ILE A 53 -1.57 -18.86 -8.03
C ILE A 53 -0.16 -19.42 -8.07
N LEU A 54 0.60 -19.21 -6.99
CA LEU A 54 1.95 -19.70 -6.78
C LEU A 54 2.00 -20.42 -5.44
N LEU A 55 2.65 -21.59 -5.41
CA LEU A 55 2.83 -22.32 -4.14
C LEU A 55 4.11 -21.84 -3.42
N PRO A 56 4.09 -21.66 -2.10
CA PRO A 56 5.30 -21.46 -1.33
C PRO A 56 6.19 -22.69 -1.37
N ASP A 57 7.49 -22.50 -1.17
CA ASP A 57 8.45 -23.61 -1.04
C ASP A 57 8.51 -24.09 0.42
N GLU A 58 8.27 -23.16 1.38
CA GLU A 58 8.25 -23.44 2.80
C GLU A 58 7.18 -22.58 3.49
N GLY A 59 6.74 -23.01 4.66
CA GLY A 59 5.76 -22.30 5.49
C GLY A 59 4.31 -22.59 5.13
N MET A 60 3.40 -21.84 5.75
CA MET A 60 1.96 -22.06 5.61
C MET A 60 1.23 -20.74 5.38
N ILE A 61 0.20 -20.78 4.54
CA ILE A 61 -0.69 -19.65 4.24
C ILE A 61 -2.12 -20.07 4.57
N GLU A 62 -2.79 -19.25 5.39
CA GLU A 62 -4.22 -19.39 5.68
C GLU A 62 -4.94 -18.15 5.15
N VAL A 63 -6.05 -18.36 4.44
CA VAL A 63 -6.90 -17.30 3.90
C VAL A 63 -8.33 -17.53 4.37
N LEU A 64 -8.93 -16.54 5.03
CA LEU A 64 -10.26 -16.62 5.64
C LEU A 64 -10.43 -17.85 6.56
N GLY A 65 -9.36 -18.17 7.31
CA GLY A 65 -9.31 -19.30 8.25
C GLY A 65 -9.17 -20.68 7.57
N ARG A 66 -8.78 -20.73 6.29
CA ARG A 66 -8.55 -21.97 5.53
C ARG A 66 -7.14 -22.02 4.98
N ALA A 67 -6.46 -23.13 5.19
CA ALA A 67 -5.17 -23.42 4.56
C ALA A 67 -5.33 -23.86 3.09
N ASP A 68 -6.48 -24.39 2.73
CA ASP A 68 -6.85 -24.68 1.34
C ASP A 68 -7.51 -23.46 0.69
N GLY A 69 -6.74 -22.72 -0.08
CA GLY A 69 -7.22 -21.54 -0.83
C GLY A 69 -8.28 -21.88 -1.89
N ALA A 70 -8.47 -23.15 -2.26
CA ALA A 70 -9.49 -23.57 -3.21
C ALA A 70 -10.91 -23.41 -2.64
N THR A 71 -11.09 -23.61 -1.34
CA THR A 71 -12.40 -23.57 -0.66
C THR A 71 -12.92 -22.15 -0.42
N VAL A 72 -12.13 -21.11 -0.67
CA VAL A 72 -12.50 -19.70 -0.44
C VAL A 72 -12.47 -18.84 -1.70
N ARG A 73 -12.32 -19.45 -2.88
CA ARG A 73 -12.16 -18.74 -4.16
C ARG A 73 -13.32 -17.83 -4.53
N ASP A 74 -14.54 -18.19 -4.17
CA ASP A 74 -15.76 -17.40 -4.36
C ASP A 74 -15.78 -16.13 -3.51
N ARG A 75 -15.09 -16.14 -2.36
CA ARG A 75 -15.04 -15.05 -1.37
C ARG A 75 -13.81 -14.14 -1.51
N VAL A 76 -12.84 -14.52 -2.33
CA VAL A 76 -11.60 -13.77 -2.56
C VAL A 76 -11.56 -13.23 -3.99
N SER A 77 -11.25 -11.97 -4.16
CA SER A 77 -11.04 -11.36 -5.48
C SER A 77 -9.64 -10.77 -5.60
N TYR A 78 -9.10 -10.82 -6.81
CA TYR A 78 -7.76 -10.33 -7.12
C TYR A 78 -7.79 -9.41 -8.35
N LEU A 79 -7.19 -8.24 -8.23
CA LEU A 79 -6.90 -7.33 -9.32
C LEU A 79 -5.39 -7.36 -9.58
N PRO A 80 -4.91 -8.00 -10.65
CA PRO A 80 -3.50 -8.03 -11.00
C PRO A 80 -3.03 -6.68 -11.57
N GLU A 81 -1.73 -6.41 -11.46
CA GLU A 81 -1.08 -5.25 -12.08
C GLU A 81 -1.23 -5.27 -13.60
N GLU A 82 -1.05 -6.45 -14.23
CA GLU A 82 -1.21 -6.62 -15.67
C GLU A 82 -2.69 -6.67 -16.09
N ARG A 83 -3.02 -5.99 -17.17
CA ARG A 83 -4.39 -5.79 -17.65
C ARG A 83 -4.78 -6.83 -18.68
N GLY A 84 -5.68 -7.72 -18.31
CA GLY A 84 -6.20 -8.80 -19.16
C GLY A 84 -7.70 -8.77 -19.34
N LEU A 85 -8.27 -7.71 -19.96
CA LEU A 85 -9.69 -7.68 -20.27
C LEU A 85 -9.99 -8.20 -21.68
N TYR A 86 -11.14 -8.86 -21.87
CA TYR A 86 -11.64 -9.30 -23.18
C TYR A 86 -12.03 -8.11 -24.06
N LYS A 87 -11.14 -7.61 -24.90
CA LYS A 87 -11.23 -6.35 -25.65
C LYS A 87 -12.53 -6.20 -26.45
N LYS A 88 -13.04 -7.27 -27.07
CA LYS A 88 -14.25 -7.26 -27.92
C LYS A 88 -15.55 -7.40 -27.15
N MET A 89 -15.50 -7.64 -25.84
CA MET A 89 -16.70 -7.83 -25.00
C MET A 89 -17.24 -6.46 -24.53
N PRO A 90 -18.58 -6.24 -24.52
CA PRO A 90 -19.18 -5.07 -23.87
C PRO A 90 -18.93 -5.08 -22.38
N VAL A 91 -18.77 -3.89 -21.76
CA VAL A 91 -18.43 -3.73 -20.33
C VAL A 91 -19.42 -4.49 -19.44
N ARG A 92 -20.73 -4.26 -19.57
CA ARG A 92 -21.76 -4.93 -18.77
C ARG A 92 -21.69 -6.46 -18.89
N ARG A 93 -21.49 -6.97 -20.11
CA ARG A 93 -21.37 -8.42 -20.32
C ARG A 93 -20.12 -8.98 -19.64
N LEU A 94 -19.01 -8.24 -19.69
CA LEU A 94 -17.77 -8.61 -18.99
C LEU A 94 -17.97 -8.69 -17.47
N LEU A 95 -18.61 -7.66 -16.90
CA LEU A 95 -18.86 -7.59 -15.46
C LEU A 95 -19.78 -8.72 -14.97
N ARG A 96 -20.86 -9.00 -15.72
CA ARG A 96 -21.73 -10.17 -15.47
C ARG A 96 -20.95 -11.48 -15.54
N TYR A 97 -20.10 -11.64 -16.56
CA TYR A 97 -19.28 -12.84 -16.72
C TYR A 97 -18.36 -13.08 -15.50
N TYR A 98 -17.64 -12.05 -15.02
CA TYR A 98 -16.79 -12.19 -13.83
C TYR A 98 -17.60 -12.47 -12.55
N GLY A 99 -18.76 -11.86 -12.40
CA GLY A 99 -19.65 -12.14 -11.27
C GLY A 99 -20.21 -13.56 -11.29
N GLN A 100 -20.59 -14.07 -12.48
CA GLN A 100 -21.07 -15.45 -12.64
C GLN A 100 -20.00 -16.51 -12.36
N LEU A 101 -18.72 -16.21 -12.62
CA LEU A 101 -17.59 -17.08 -12.21
C LEU A 101 -17.46 -17.22 -10.68
N LYS A 102 -18.17 -16.37 -9.91
CA LYS A 102 -18.29 -16.40 -8.45
C LYS A 102 -19.68 -16.83 -8.00
N ASP A 103 -20.38 -17.61 -8.80
CA ASP A 103 -21.72 -18.16 -8.53
C ASP A 103 -22.79 -17.11 -8.23
N ARG A 104 -22.63 -15.86 -8.75
CA ARG A 104 -23.63 -14.80 -8.61
C ARG A 104 -24.61 -14.82 -9.79
N THR A 105 -25.89 -14.63 -9.48
CA THR A 105 -26.95 -14.51 -10.49
C THR A 105 -26.93 -13.13 -11.15
N ILE A 106 -27.46 -13.04 -12.38
CA ILE A 106 -27.60 -11.74 -13.09
C ILE A 106 -28.49 -10.77 -12.29
N ALA A 107 -29.51 -11.26 -11.61
CA ALA A 107 -30.39 -10.46 -10.78
C ALA A 107 -29.68 -9.80 -9.59
N GLU A 108 -28.69 -10.47 -9.00
CA GLU A 108 -27.82 -9.91 -7.96
C GLU A 108 -26.76 -8.95 -8.52
N LEU A 109 -26.24 -9.25 -9.71
CA LEU A 109 -25.13 -8.51 -10.31
C LEU A 109 -25.57 -7.17 -10.90
N ASP A 110 -26.70 -7.09 -11.60
CA ASP A 110 -27.09 -5.88 -12.31
C ASP A 110 -27.25 -4.64 -11.42
N PRO A 111 -27.86 -4.71 -10.24
CA PRO A 111 -27.92 -3.58 -9.33
C PRO A 111 -26.52 -3.11 -8.87
N GLU A 112 -25.61 -4.05 -8.56
CA GLU A 112 -24.25 -3.71 -8.16
C GLU A 112 -23.44 -3.14 -9.32
N ILE A 113 -23.56 -3.71 -10.52
CA ILE A 113 -22.91 -3.18 -11.73
C ILE A 113 -23.36 -1.73 -11.96
N ASN A 114 -24.66 -1.46 -11.92
CA ASN A 114 -25.20 -0.12 -12.14
C ASN A 114 -24.68 0.86 -11.08
N ALA A 115 -24.71 0.48 -9.81
CA ALA A 115 -24.23 1.31 -8.72
C ALA A 115 -22.72 1.65 -8.84
N TRP A 116 -21.89 0.67 -9.21
CA TRP A 116 -20.46 0.90 -9.43
C TRP A 116 -20.17 1.72 -10.69
N MET A 117 -20.91 1.47 -11.78
CA MET A 117 -20.75 2.24 -13.01
C MET A 117 -21.13 3.71 -12.78
N GLU A 118 -22.21 3.96 -12.03
CA GLU A 118 -22.62 5.31 -11.63
C GLU A 118 -21.55 5.98 -10.77
N ARG A 119 -21.10 5.33 -9.69
CA ARG A 119 -20.12 5.86 -8.77
C ARG A 119 -18.79 6.24 -9.43
N LEU A 120 -18.39 5.48 -10.44
CA LEU A 120 -17.15 5.71 -11.19
C LEU A 120 -17.32 6.58 -12.44
N GLY A 121 -18.54 7.10 -12.69
CA GLY A 121 -18.84 7.94 -13.86
C GLY A 121 -18.72 7.19 -15.18
N MET A 122 -19.17 5.94 -15.22
CA MET A 122 -19.00 5.03 -16.36
C MET A 122 -20.31 4.54 -16.96
N GLN A 123 -21.48 5.14 -16.60
CA GLN A 123 -22.81 4.68 -17.01
C GLN A 123 -22.95 4.57 -18.52
N ASP A 124 -22.52 5.61 -19.26
CA ASP A 124 -22.62 5.69 -20.72
C ASP A 124 -21.72 4.68 -21.46
N TRP A 125 -20.84 4.01 -20.71
CA TRP A 125 -19.87 3.04 -21.24
C TRP A 125 -20.30 1.59 -21.01
N ALA A 126 -21.41 1.36 -20.31
CA ALA A 126 -21.85 0.00 -19.94
C ALA A 126 -22.02 -0.94 -21.14
N ASP A 127 -22.52 -0.42 -22.27
CA ASP A 127 -22.77 -1.21 -23.48
C ASP A 127 -21.69 -1.03 -24.55
N LYS A 128 -20.64 -0.25 -24.26
CA LYS A 128 -19.49 -0.10 -25.15
C LYS A 128 -18.51 -1.26 -24.97
N LYS A 129 -17.76 -1.57 -26.03
CA LYS A 129 -16.70 -2.59 -25.96
C LYS A 129 -15.51 -2.09 -25.16
N ILE A 130 -14.82 -3.00 -24.49
CA ILE A 130 -13.61 -2.71 -23.70
C ILE A 130 -12.53 -2.01 -24.53
N GLU A 131 -12.38 -2.36 -25.82
CA GLU A 131 -11.39 -1.73 -26.72
C GLU A 131 -11.62 -0.24 -26.95
N ALA A 132 -12.82 0.29 -26.67
CA ALA A 132 -13.17 1.70 -26.81
C ALA A 132 -12.79 2.53 -25.55
N LEU A 133 -12.38 1.88 -24.47
CA LEU A 133 -12.09 2.53 -23.19
C LEU A 133 -10.67 3.10 -23.16
N SER A 134 -10.50 4.24 -22.49
CA SER A 134 -9.17 4.72 -22.11
C SER A 134 -8.51 3.77 -21.11
N LYS A 135 -7.21 3.96 -20.88
CA LYS A 135 -6.44 3.20 -19.89
C LYS A 135 -7.07 3.29 -18.48
N GLY A 136 -7.40 4.52 -18.02
CA GLY A 136 -8.04 4.75 -16.72
C GLY A 136 -9.44 4.14 -16.61
N MET A 137 -10.23 4.27 -17.67
CA MET A 137 -11.57 3.63 -17.73
C MET A 137 -11.48 2.11 -17.68
N SER A 138 -10.54 1.51 -18.40
CA SER A 138 -10.29 0.06 -18.35
C SER A 138 -9.93 -0.40 -16.95
N GLN A 139 -9.17 0.39 -16.20
CA GLN A 139 -8.81 0.08 -14.81
C GLN A 139 -9.99 0.17 -13.87
N LYS A 140 -10.87 1.18 -14.05
CA LYS A 140 -12.15 1.25 -13.32
C LYS A 140 -13.00 0.00 -13.57
N VAL A 141 -13.13 -0.43 -14.82
CA VAL A 141 -13.89 -1.66 -15.18
C VAL A 141 -13.24 -2.91 -14.55
N GLN A 142 -11.93 -3.03 -14.54
CA GLN A 142 -11.23 -4.14 -13.85
C GLN A 142 -11.51 -4.14 -12.34
N PHE A 143 -11.49 -2.95 -11.71
CA PHE A 143 -11.86 -2.83 -10.31
C PHE A 143 -13.30 -3.28 -10.06
N VAL A 144 -14.27 -2.81 -10.87
CA VAL A 144 -15.66 -3.26 -10.75
C VAL A 144 -15.77 -4.78 -10.92
N ALA A 145 -15.08 -5.37 -11.90
CA ALA A 145 -15.06 -6.81 -12.10
C ALA A 145 -14.56 -7.58 -10.85
N ALA A 146 -13.61 -7.01 -10.09
CA ALA A 146 -13.11 -7.61 -8.86
C ALA A 146 -14.08 -7.46 -7.68
N VAL A 147 -14.91 -6.41 -7.63
CA VAL A 147 -15.76 -6.10 -6.46
C VAL A 147 -17.24 -6.47 -6.63
N VAL A 148 -17.70 -6.66 -7.85
CA VAL A 148 -19.13 -6.89 -8.17
C VAL A 148 -19.72 -8.14 -7.50
N SER A 149 -18.87 -9.14 -7.22
CA SER A 149 -19.25 -10.37 -6.50
C SER A 149 -19.35 -10.19 -4.97
N LYS A 150 -19.08 -8.99 -4.44
CA LYS A 150 -19.02 -8.68 -2.99
C LYS A 150 -18.06 -9.61 -2.23
N PRO A 151 -16.76 -9.60 -2.55
CA PRO A 151 -15.80 -10.47 -1.90
C PRO A 151 -15.65 -10.14 -0.41
N SER A 152 -15.29 -11.15 0.41
CA SER A 152 -14.86 -10.92 1.81
C SER A 152 -13.44 -10.41 1.89
N LEU A 153 -12.59 -10.79 0.91
CA LEU A 153 -11.19 -10.36 0.78
C LEU A 153 -10.93 -9.87 -0.64
N LEU A 154 -10.45 -8.65 -0.76
CA LEU A 154 -10.03 -8.02 -2.02
C LEU A 154 -8.53 -7.78 -2.02
N ILE A 155 -7.83 -8.33 -2.99
CA ILE A 155 -6.38 -8.15 -3.19
C ILE A 155 -6.17 -7.35 -4.46
N LEU A 156 -5.41 -6.25 -4.36
CA LEU A 156 -5.14 -5.30 -5.44
C LEU A 156 -3.62 -5.15 -5.62
N ASP A 157 -3.11 -5.49 -6.80
CA ASP A 157 -1.68 -5.36 -7.10
C ASP A 157 -1.44 -4.08 -7.90
N GLU A 158 -0.79 -3.09 -7.29
CA GLU A 158 -0.50 -1.75 -7.83
C GLU A 158 -1.74 -1.06 -8.46
N PRO A 159 -2.88 -0.96 -7.75
CA PRO A 159 -4.16 -0.57 -8.36
C PRO A 159 -4.21 0.86 -8.88
N PHE A 160 -3.35 1.76 -8.37
CA PHE A 160 -3.36 3.19 -8.71
C PHE A 160 -2.29 3.57 -9.72
N THR A 161 -1.39 2.65 -10.07
CA THR A 161 -0.24 2.91 -10.94
C THR A 161 -0.66 3.25 -12.37
N GLY A 162 -0.14 4.38 -12.86
CA GLY A 162 -0.37 4.86 -14.23
C GLY A 162 -1.76 5.42 -14.49
N LEU A 163 -2.50 5.80 -13.44
CA LEU A 163 -3.70 6.62 -13.52
C LEU A 163 -3.34 8.10 -13.43
N ASP A 164 -4.15 8.93 -14.08
CA ASP A 164 -4.17 10.36 -13.78
C ASP A 164 -4.75 10.62 -12.38
N PRO A 165 -4.50 11.80 -11.77
CA PRO A 165 -4.92 12.10 -10.41
C PRO A 165 -6.43 11.94 -10.17
N VAL A 166 -7.28 12.30 -11.12
CA VAL A 166 -8.74 12.25 -10.96
C VAL A 166 -9.21 10.79 -10.90
N ASN A 167 -8.73 9.95 -11.81
CA ASN A 167 -9.07 8.53 -11.83
C ASN A 167 -8.46 7.79 -10.62
N ALA A 168 -7.28 8.18 -10.18
CA ALA A 168 -6.66 7.62 -8.98
C ALA A 168 -7.49 7.91 -7.72
N GLU A 169 -7.94 9.17 -7.51
CA GLU A 169 -8.77 9.52 -6.36
C GLU A 169 -10.13 8.80 -6.40
N ALA A 170 -10.81 8.75 -7.57
CA ALA A 170 -12.05 8.00 -7.71
C ALA A 170 -11.91 6.51 -7.32
N LEU A 171 -10.76 5.90 -7.66
CA LEU A 171 -10.49 4.51 -7.33
C LEU A 171 -10.14 4.32 -5.85
N LYS A 172 -9.42 5.27 -5.24
CA LYS A 172 -9.15 5.28 -3.79
C LYS A 172 -10.44 5.38 -2.98
N ASP A 173 -11.35 6.28 -3.36
CA ASP A 173 -12.67 6.41 -2.75
C ASP A 173 -13.49 5.12 -2.86
N ALA A 174 -13.40 4.43 -4.01
CA ALA A 174 -14.04 3.14 -4.21
C ALA A 174 -13.47 2.05 -3.29
N VAL A 175 -12.14 2.02 -3.08
CA VAL A 175 -11.47 1.11 -2.13
C VAL A 175 -11.92 1.38 -0.70
N LEU A 176 -11.98 2.65 -0.28
CA LEU A 176 -12.47 3.02 1.05
C LEU A 176 -13.94 2.61 1.26
N GLU A 177 -14.77 2.73 0.23
CA GLU A 177 -16.17 2.28 0.28
C GLU A 177 -16.29 0.76 0.45
N ILE A 178 -15.50 -0.01 -0.30
CA ILE A 178 -15.47 -1.49 -0.17
C ILE A 178 -15.11 -1.90 1.26
N ARG A 179 -14.12 -1.24 1.85
CA ARG A 179 -13.73 -1.47 3.25
C ARG A 179 -14.88 -1.14 4.21
N ARG A 180 -15.60 -0.01 4.00
CA ARG A 180 -16.77 0.36 4.83
C ARG A 180 -17.89 -0.67 4.76
N ARG A 181 -18.00 -1.41 3.64
CA ARG A 181 -18.95 -2.52 3.47
C ARG A 181 -18.51 -3.82 4.16
N GLY A 182 -17.35 -3.80 4.86
CA GLY A 182 -16.83 -4.93 5.65
C GLY A 182 -15.86 -5.84 4.91
N THR A 183 -15.48 -5.53 3.67
CA THR A 183 -14.45 -6.27 2.93
C THR A 183 -13.08 -5.97 3.50
N THR A 184 -12.27 -6.98 3.75
CA THR A 184 -10.83 -6.82 3.99
C THR A 184 -10.15 -6.48 2.68
N VAL A 185 -9.34 -5.43 2.66
CA VAL A 185 -8.60 -5.00 1.46
C VAL A 185 -7.10 -5.11 1.71
N VAL A 186 -6.42 -5.79 0.81
CA VAL A 186 -4.94 -5.79 0.74
C VAL A 186 -4.55 -5.15 -0.57
N PHE A 187 -3.71 -4.13 -0.55
CA PHE A 187 -3.16 -3.61 -1.79
C PHE A 187 -1.65 -3.44 -1.73
N SER A 188 -0.99 -3.75 -2.86
CA SER A 188 0.42 -3.45 -3.02
C SER A 188 0.62 -2.05 -3.59
N THR A 189 1.68 -1.38 -3.16
CA THR A 189 2.13 -0.14 -3.78
C THR A 189 3.59 0.15 -3.46
N HIS A 190 4.24 0.90 -4.35
CA HIS A 190 5.52 1.55 -4.07
C HIS A 190 5.34 3.04 -3.68
N ASP A 191 4.11 3.58 -3.79
CA ASP A 191 3.76 4.94 -3.33
C ASP A 191 3.45 4.93 -1.82
N MET A 192 4.44 5.31 -1.04
CA MET A 192 4.37 5.34 0.42
C MET A 192 3.37 6.38 0.93
N GLY A 193 3.24 7.53 0.23
CA GLY A 193 2.28 8.55 0.60
C GLY A 193 0.82 8.09 0.43
N THR A 194 0.53 7.26 -0.56
CA THR A 194 -0.79 6.61 -0.68
C THR A 194 -1.02 5.61 0.44
N ALA A 195 -0.01 4.82 0.82
CA ALA A 195 -0.14 3.88 1.93
C ALA A 195 -0.39 4.60 3.27
N GLU A 196 0.32 5.71 3.56
CA GLU A 196 0.11 6.52 4.76
C GLU A 196 -1.33 7.03 4.90
N ARG A 197 -1.96 7.43 3.78
CA ARG A 197 -3.32 8.00 3.79
C ARG A 197 -4.43 6.97 3.84
N MET A 198 -4.20 5.76 3.36
CA MET A 198 -5.26 4.79 3.13
C MET A 198 -5.23 3.57 4.05
N CYS A 199 -4.05 3.18 4.53
CA CYS A 199 -3.91 1.92 5.24
C CYS A 199 -4.19 2.04 6.74
N ASP A 200 -4.97 1.10 7.28
CA ASP A 200 -5.09 0.91 8.73
C ASP A 200 -3.80 0.28 9.30
N ARG A 201 -3.16 -0.59 8.51
CA ARG A 201 -1.85 -1.20 8.83
C ARG A 201 -0.98 -1.31 7.59
N ILE A 202 0.31 -1.25 7.80
CA ILE A 202 1.33 -1.21 6.75
C ILE A 202 2.33 -2.32 7.00
N PHE A 203 2.59 -3.08 5.96
CA PHE A 203 3.63 -4.09 5.91
C PHE A 203 4.64 -3.68 4.84
N MET A 204 5.90 -3.56 5.21
CA MET A 204 6.96 -3.24 4.27
C MET A 204 7.86 -4.43 4.04
N ILE A 205 8.03 -4.78 2.76
CA ILE A 205 8.94 -5.83 2.31
C ILE A 205 10.12 -5.23 1.52
N PHE A 206 11.33 -5.64 1.87
CA PHE A 206 12.55 -5.25 1.18
C PHE A 206 13.47 -6.45 1.02
N ARG A 207 13.89 -6.72 -0.22
CA ARG A 207 14.74 -7.89 -0.57
C ARG A 207 14.18 -9.22 -0.04
N GLY A 208 12.87 -9.42 -0.18
CA GLY A 208 12.16 -10.61 0.24
C GLY A 208 11.89 -10.73 1.75
N LYS A 209 12.33 -9.78 2.57
CA LYS A 209 12.21 -9.81 4.03
C LYS A 209 11.25 -8.74 4.54
N LYS A 210 10.52 -9.08 5.63
CA LYS A 210 9.74 -8.10 6.39
C LYS A 210 10.68 -7.11 7.06
N VAL A 211 10.46 -5.82 6.83
CA VAL A 211 11.23 -4.75 7.50
C VAL A 211 10.37 -3.90 8.42
N LEU A 212 9.07 -3.74 8.13
CA LEU A 212 8.11 -3.05 8.98
C LEU A 212 6.77 -3.78 8.95
N ASP A 213 6.03 -3.74 10.08
CA ASP A 213 4.66 -4.25 10.18
C ASP A 213 3.96 -3.56 11.36
N GLY A 214 2.93 -2.76 11.08
CA GLY A 214 2.22 -2.03 12.13
C GLY A 214 1.26 -0.97 11.58
N THR A 215 0.64 -0.20 12.47
CA THR A 215 -0.02 1.05 12.11
C THR A 215 1.04 2.10 11.76
N LEU A 216 0.65 3.15 11.03
CA LEU A 216 1.57 4.26 10.73
C LEU A 216 2.17 4.85 12.02
N GLU A 217 1.35 4.99 13.05
CA GLU A 217 1.78 5.53 14.34
C GLU A 217 2.78 4.62 15.06
N GLU A 218 2.52 3.31 15.11
CA GLU A 218 3.43 2.31 15.68
C GLU A 218 4.79 2.32 14.96
N ILE A 219 4.77 2.40 13.62
CA ILE A 219 5.97 2.46 12.81
C ILE A 219 6.75 3.75 13.09
N GLN A 220 6.10 4.90 13.03
CA GLN A 220 6.74 6.21 13.24
C GLN A 220 7.33 6.32 14.66
N ALA A 221 6.65 5.79 15.68
CA ALA A 221 7.13 5.81 17.06
C ALA A 221 8.46 5.09 17.26
N GLN A 222 8.77 4.04 16.46
CA GLN A 222 10.04 3.32 16.49
C GLN A 222 11.23 4.16 15.99
N TYR A 223 10.95 5.20 15.17
CA TYR A 223 11.99 6.04 14.55
C TYR A 223 12.14 7.41 15.22
N GLY A 224 11.36 7.69 16.27
CA GLY A 224 11.46 8.89 17.08
C GLY A 224 10.94 10.17 16.43
N PHE A 225 11.06 11.27 17.20
CA PHE A 225 10.70 12.63 16.75
C PHE A 225 12.00 13.41 16.50
N ASP A 226 12.90 12.86 15.71
CA ASP A 226 14.22 13.41 15.43
C ASP A 226 14.26 14.32 14.20
N THR A 227 13.12 14.54 13.56
CA THR A 227 13.03 15.32 12.33
C THR A 227 12.23 16.61 12.56
N VAL A 228 12.80 17.72 12.10
CA VAL A 228 12.09 19.01 12.09
C VAL A 228 12.06 19.58 10.68
N ARG A 229 10.95 20.21 10.32
CA ARG A 229 10.82 21.00 9.10
C ARG A 229 10.93 22.46 9.43
N VAL A 230 11.86 23.14 8.75
CA VAL A 230 12.13 24.54 9.02
C VAL A 230 12.17 25.36 7.74
N ARG A 231 11.75 26.62 7.85
CA ARG A 231 11.96 27.64 6.83
C ARG A 231 12.50 28.89 7.53
N THR A 232 13.69 29.32 7.11
CA THR A 232 14.35 30.48 7.67
C THR A 232 14.69 31.50 6.57
N SER A 233 14.93 32.75 6.93
CA SER A 233 15.40 33.77 6.00
C SER A 233 16.77 33.45 5.38
N GLY A 234 17.60 32.67 6.08
CA GLY A 234 18.95 32.27 5.62
C GLY A 234 18.97 30.90 4.91
N GLY A 235 17.81 30.22 4.76
CA GLY A 235 17.73 28.89 4.14
C GLY A 235 18.67 27.88 4.79
N VAL A 236 19.27 27.01 3.97
CA VAL A 236 20.21 25.97 4.43
C VAL A 236 21.45 26.55 5.10
N ALA A 237 21.89 27.75 4.74
CA ALA A 237 23.07 28.38 5.35
C ALA A 237 22.88 28.68 6.84
N ALA A 238 21.66 28.98 7.29
CA ALA A 238 21.34 29.18 8.68
C ALA A 238 21.47 27.91 9.54
N LEU A 239 21.43 26.74 8.93
CA LEU A 239 21.51 25.44 9.58
C LEU A 239 22.96 24.94 9.74
N ALA A 240 23.90 25.50 8.96
CA ALA A 240 25.30 25.04 8.94
C ALA A 240 25.97 25.19 10.32
N GLY A 241 26.55 24.08 10.83
CA GLY A 241 27.26 24.06 12.10
C GLY A 241 26.40 24.27 13.35
N LEU A 242 25.06 24.13 13.27
CA LEU A 242 24.23 24.07 14.45
C LEU A 242 24.44 22.75 15.22
N PRO A 243 24.54 22.81 16.56
CA PRO A 243 24.67 21.61 17.36
C PRO A 243 23.47 20.67 17.17
N GLY A 244 23.73 19.37 17.13
CA GLY A 244 22.68 18.36 17.03
C GLY A 244 22.15 18.09 15.61
N VAL A 245 22.56 18.86 14.60
CA VAL A 245 22.19 18.58 13.22
C VAL A 245 22.95 17.35 12.71
N GLN A 246 22.23 16.28 12.37
CA GLN A 246 22.78 15.06 11.77
C GLN A 246 22.78 15.12 10.24
N SER A 247 21.67 15.52 9.66
CA SER A 247 21.54 15.69 8.21
C SER A 247 20.51 16.77 7.88
N VAL A 248 20.66 17.37 6.70
CA VAL A 248 19.73 18.37 6.14
C VAL A 248 19.37 17.96 4.73
N ASN A 249 18.07 17.83 4.47
CA ASN A 249 17.52 17.73 3.13
C ASN A 249 16.94 19.10 2.75
N ASP A 250 17.54 19.73 1.73
CA ASP A 250 17.11 21.04 1.27
C ASP A 250 16.14 20.92 0.08
N TYR A 251 14.90 21.36 0.30
CA TYR A 251 13.86 21.43 -0.75
C TYR A 251 13.68 22.87 -1.28
N GLY A 252 14.67 23.72 -1.09
CA GLY A 252 14.67 25.12 -1.50
C GLY A 252 13.96 26.03 -0.51
N GLN A 253 12.64 26.03 -0.47
CA GLN A 253 11.87 26.88 0.46
C GLN A 253 11.69 26.27 1.85
N LEU A 254 11.85 24.98 1.99
CA LEU A 254 11.70 24.23 3.23
C LEU A 254 12.89 23.30 3.39
N GLN A 255 13.49 23.27 4.56
CA GLN A 255 14.55 22.34 4.91
C GLN A 255 13.99 21.31 5.90
N GLU A 256 14.29 20.04 5.66
CA GLU A 256 14.05 18.97 6.60
C GLU A 256 15.37 18.61 7.31
N VAL A 257 15.37 18.74 8.62
CA VAL A 257 16.57 18.61 9.44
C VAL A 257 16.39 17.44 10.38
N ARG A 258 17.30 16.49 10.33
CA ARG A 258 17.39 15.42 11.32
C ARG A 258 18.26 15.88 12.50
N LEU A 259 17.71 15.74 13.70
CA LEU A 259 18.35 16.19 14.93
C LEU A 259 18.80 15.02 15.82
N ASN A 260 19.92 15.20 16.48
CA ASN A 260 20.28 14.43 17.68
C ASN A 260 20.16 15.37 18.87
N GLY A 261 19.04 15.31 19.58
CA GLY A 261 18.76 16.15 20.74
C GLY A 261 17.36 16.77 20.72
N ASP A 262 17.16 17.73 21.61
CA ASP A 262 15.87 18.38 21.80
C ASP A 262 15.54 19.38 20.68
N PRO A 263 14.41 19.20 19.95
CA PRO A 263 13.97 20.14 18.94
C PRO A 263 13.72 21.56 19.45
N GLN A 264 13.33 21.72 20.73
CA GLN A 264 13.11 23.05 21.32
C GLN A 264 14.42 23.80 21.51
N HIS A 265 15.47 23.10 21.96
CA HIS A 265 16.80 23.70 22.06
C HIS A 265 17.33 24.09 20.68
N PHE A 266 17.13 23.24 19.68
CA PHE A 266 17.49 23.55 18.30
C PHE A 266 16.76 24.79 17.77
N LEU A 267 15.45 24.93 18.03
CA LEU A 267 14.67 26.11 17.63
C LEU A 267 15.26 27.40 18.25
N GLN A 268 15.63 27.35 19.54
CA GLN A 268 16.25 28.51 20.20
C GLN A 268 17.55 28.93 19.51
N GLN A 269 18.43 27.98 19.22
CA GLN A 269 19.70 28.23 18.53
C GLN A 269 19.47 28.77 17.11
N LEU A 270 18.48 28.22 16.38
CA LEU A 270 18.13 28.65 15.04
C LEU A 270 17.61 30.09 15.04
N ALA A 271 16.77 30.46 16.00
CA ALA A 271 16.19 31.80 16.13
C ALA A 271 17.26 32.88 16.39
N LEU A 272 18.39 32.54 16.98
CA LEU A 272 19.53 33.46 17.17
C LEU A 272 20.24 33.77 15.86
N ARG A 273 20.07 32.97 14.80
CA ARG A 273 20.74 33.15 13.50
C ARG A 273 19.90 33.88 12.45
N GLY A 274 18.61 34.07 12.73
CA GLY A 274 17.72 34.77 11.82
C GLY A 274 16.24 34.46 12.04
N ALA A 275 15.41 35.08 11.20
CA ALA A 275 13.97 34.87 11.29
C ALA A 275 13.59 33.45 10.91
N VAL A 276 12.84 32.77 11.79
CA VAL A 276 12.25 31.47 11.54
C VAL A 276 10.81 31.66 11.08
N HIS A 277 10.50 31.33 9.84
CA HIS A 277 9.18 31.49 9.24
C HIS A 277 8.29 30.27 9.41
N HIS A 278 8.91 29.09 9.59
CA HIS A 278 8.21 27.83 9.84
C HIS A 278 9.10 26.92 10.68
N PHE A 279 8.47 26.27 11.67
CA PHE A 279 9.10 25.24 12.48
C PHE A 279 8.04 24.21 12.86
N GLU A 280 8.27 22.98 12.46
CA GLU A 280 7.40 21.84 12.73
C GLU A 280 8.23 20.66 13.21
N ILE A 281 7.88 20.07 14.35
CA ILE A 281 8.42 18.78 14.76
C ILE A 281 7.65 17.73 13.96
N ALA A 282 8.31 17.16 12.96
CA ALA A 282 7.69 16.24 12.02
C ALA A 282 7.94 14.79 12.46
N ARG A 283 6.90 13.98 12.32
CA ARG A 283 7.08 12.51 12.33
C ARG A 283 7.73 12.11 11.01
N PRO A 284 8.68 11.18 11.00
CA PRO A 284 9.27 10.72 9.76
C PRO A 284 8.20 10.08 8.87
N SER A 285 8.22 10.40 7.58
CA SER A 285 7.36 9.72 6.60
C SER A 285 7.82 8.27 6.40
N LEU A 286 6.94 7.43 5.86
CA LEU A 286 7.34 6.07 5.44
C LEU A 286 8.49 6.09 4.44
N HIS A 287 8.54 7.12 3.60
CA HIS A 287 9.62 7.30 2.64
C HIS A 287 10.96 7.53 3.37
N ASP A 288 11.00 8.41 4.37
CA ASP A 288 12.21 8.69 5.14
C ASP A 288 12.66 7.46 5.91
N ILE A 289 11.71 6.75 6.53
CA ILE A 289 11.97 5.49 7.22
C ILE A 289 12.56 4.45 6.26
N PHE A 290 11.98 4.33 5.05
CA PHE A 290 12.48 3.40 4.04
C PHE A 290 13.90 3.77 3.57
N VAL A 291 14.19 5.05 3.36
CA VAL A 291 15.54 5.50 2.97
C VAL A 291 16.56 5.12 4.06
N ARG A 292 16.20 5.28 5.35
CA ARG A 292 17.05 4.84 6.48
C ARG A 292 17.31 3.32 6.46
N ILE A 293 16.29 2.51 6.16
CA ILE A 293 16.41 1.04 6.06
C ILE A 293 17.27 0.63 4.86
N ALA A 294 17.05 1.26 3.70
CA ALA A 294 17.68 0.89 2.44
C ALA A 294 19.13 1.38 2.32
N ARG A 295 19.48 2.50 2.99
CA ARG A 295 20.79 3.15 2.99
C ARG A 295 21.15 3.55 4.43
N PRO A 296 21.45 2.61 5.33
CA PRO A 296 21.88 2.96 6.66
C PRO A 296 23.17 3.79 6.58
N SER A 297 23.22 4.91 7.31
CA SER A 297 24.41 5.74 7.43
C SER A 297 25.54 4.92 8.07
N ALA A 298 26.80 5.18 7.70
CA ALA A 298 27.95 4.51 8.30
C ALA A 298 27.94 4.79 9.82
N GLY A 299 27.60 3.78 10.64
CA GLY A 299 27.46 3.88 12.10
C GLY A 299 26.05 3.62 12.64
N GLU A 300 25.02 3.57 11.81
CA GLU A 300 23.67 3.14 12.23
C GLU A 300 23.57 1.61 12.13
N THR A 301 23.42 0.97 13.27
CA THR A 301 23.00 -0.43 13.32
C THR A 301 21.51 -0.47 12.95
N VAL A 302 21.16 -1.11 11.85
CA VAL A 302 19.75 -1.43 11.56
C VAL A 302 19.28 -2.33 12.69
N LEU A 303 18.50 -1.78 13.61
CA LEU A 303 17.85 -2.58 14.64
C LEU A 303 16.95 -3.60 13.95
N PRO A 304 17.11 -4.91 14.23
CA PRO A 304 16.15 -5.89 13.79
C PRO A 304 14.78 -5.50 14.35
N PRO A 305 13.69 -5.75 13.63
CA PRO A 305 12.36 -5.48 14.15
C PRO A 305 12.21 -6.15 15.51
N PRO A 306 11.58 -5.48 16.51
CA PRO A 306 11.37 -6.08 17.81
C PRO A 306 10.62 -7.40 17.64
N VAL A 307 11.21 -8.48 18.14
CA VAL A 307 10.53 -9.76 18.26
C VAL A 307 9.46 -9.55 19.33
N MET A 308 8.23 -9.37 18.90
CA MET A 308 7.09 -9.38 19.82
C MET A 308 6.96 -10.78 20.41
N ALA A 309 7.09 -10.86 21.71
CA ALA A 309 6.90 -12.05 22.51
C ALA A 309 5.43 -12.52 22.49
#